data_0b1310e93753dbf614f405e918c7d168
#
_entry.id   0b1310e93753dbf614f405e918c7d168
#
_cell.length_a   1.000
_cell.length_b   1.000
_cell.length_c   1.000
_cell.angle_alpha   90.00
_cell.angle_beta   90.00
_cell.angle_gamma   90.00
#
_symmetry.space_group_name_H-M   'P 1'
#
loop_
_entity.id
_entity.type
_entity.pdbx_description
1 polymer ?
#
loop_
_entity_poly.entity_id
_entity_poly.type
_entity_poly.pdbx_seq_one_letter_code
_entity_poly.pdbx_strand_id
1 'polypeptide(L)'
;AALILAIAACGGDKADPAVAAQPEATVAQPAQTTAPVISAQIAAMSVDQLREAARAAQGEQRMYAPAGNNAMEYYLALRDKQPNDAAVASALTDLMPYALIASEQSIARDDFAEAQRLYALMEKTDKAAPALPRLKQALSDAQATLAQRQQQTQVDAEAEKARLAKLEEERKKQQED
;
A
#
# COMPACT_ATOMS: atom_id res chain seq x y z
N ALA A 1 -47.56 29.70 -12.19
CA ALA A 1 -48.96 29.79 -11.68
C ALA A 1 -49.38 28.45 -11.11
N ALA A 2 -50.04 28.52 -9.89
CA ALA A 2 -50.78 27.52 -9.13
C ALA A 2 -49.96 26.43 -8.44
N LEU A 3 -49.63 26.53 -7.27
CA LEU A 3 -50.15 26.39 -5.90
C LEU A 3 -51.34 25.40 -5.76
N ILE A 4 -51.11 24.23 -5.14
CA ILE A 4 -52.12 23.53 -4.32
C ILE A 4 -51.43 22.88 -3.13
N LEU A 5 -51.89 23.26 -1.97
CA LEU A 5 -51.65 22.82 -0.60
C LEU A 5 -52.66 21.74 -0.28
N ALA A 6 -52.30 20.64 0.33
CA ALA A 6 -53.24 19.76 1.02
C ALA A 6 -52.60 19.17 2.28
N ILE A 7 -53.21 19.51 3.40
CA ILE A 7 -53.00 19.04 4.78
C ILE A 7 -54.02 17.91 5.06
N ALA A 8 -53.58 16.85 5.74
CA ALA A 8 -54.41 16.00 6.65
C ALA A 8 -53.43 14.99 7.30
N ALA A 9 -53.17 15.01 8.54
CA ALA A 9 -53.93 14.72 9.79
C ALA A 9 -53.65 13.30 10.32
N CYS A 10 -53.00 13.29 11.49
CA CYS A 10 -53.10 12.42 12.68
C CYS A 10 -53.37 10.92 12.54
N GLY A 11 -52.48 10.18 13.18
CA GLY A 11 -52.74 8.82 13.67
C GLY A 11 -51.54 8.35 14.49
N GLY A 12 -51.63 8.48 15.84
CA GLY A 12 -50.61 7.99 16.75
C GLY A 12 -50.71 6.48 16.89
N ASP A 13 -49.54 5.84 16.93
CA ASP A 13 -49.41 4.57 17.61
C ASP A 13 -48.03 4.45 18.22
N LYS A 14 -48.01 4.08 19.50
CA LYS A 14 -46.82 3.84 20.28
C LYS A 14 -46.22 2.52 19.90
N ALA A 15 -45.01 2.51 19.37
CA ALA A 15 -44.22 1.33 19.26
C ALA A 15 -42.89 1.57 19.92
N ASP A 16 -42.44 0.63 20.76
CA ASP A 16 -41.21 0.59 21.55
C ASP A 16 -39.95 0.85 20.73
N PRO A 17 -38.91 1.43 21.32
CA PRO A 17 -37.64 1.58 20.64
C PRO A 17 -36.95 0.23 20.56
N ALA A 18 -37.03 -0.42 19.41
CA ALA A 18 -36.15 -1.52 19.05
C ALA A 18 -34.74 -1.00 19.00
N VAL A 19 -33.87 -1.56 19.85
CA VAL A 19 -32.42 -1.36 19.84
C VAL A 19 -31.91 -1.73 18.45
N ALA A 20 -31.62 -0.73 17.65
CA ALA A 20 -30.96 -0.91 16.38
C ALA A 20 -29.51 -1.35 16.66
N ALA A 21 -29.22 -2.62 16.38
CA ALA A 21 -27.87 -3.12 16.33
C ALA A 21 -27.11 -2.31 15.28
N GLN A 22 -26.10 -1.59 15.74
CA GLN A 22 -25.15 -0.92 14.86
C GLN A 22 -24.39 -2.01 14.07
N PRO A 23 -24.29 -1.92 12.75
CA PRO A 23 -23.42 -2.82 12.01
C PRO A 23 -21.97 -2.54 12.45
N GLU A 24 -21.32 -3.56 13.00
CA GLU A 24 -19.89 -3.56 13.22
C GLU A 24 -19.20 -3.14 11.91
N ALA A 25 -18.53 -2.01 11.96
CA ALA A 25 -17.69 -1.57 10.86
C ALA A 25 -16.56 -2.59 10.72
N THR A 26 -16.77 -3.56 9.85
CA THR A 26 -15.70 -4.42 9.35
C THR A 26 -14.68 -3.49 8.73
N VAL A 27 -13.54 -3.32 9.40
CA VAL A 27 -12.37 -2.64 8.85
C VAL A 27 -11.96 -3.46 7.63
N ALA A 28 -12.41 -3.02 6.46
CA ALA A 28 -12.00 -3.61 5.20
C ALA A 28 -10.48 -3.41 5.11
N GLN A 29 -9.73 -4.49 5.31
CA GLN A 29 -8.34 -4.54 4.87
C GLN A 29 -8.34 -4.11 3.40
N PRO A 30 -7.50 -3.11 3.01
CA PRO A 30 -7.38 -2.76 1.61
C PRO A 30 -7.01 -4.03 0.85
N ALA A 31 -7.88 -4.48 -0.02
CA ALA A 31 -7.61 -5.56 -0.94
C ALA A 31 -6.31 -5.17 -1.66
N GLN A 32 -5.25 -5.93 -1.41
CA GLN A 32 -4.00 -5.80 -2.15
C GLN A 32 -4.32 -6.22 -3.59
N THR A 33 -4.78 -5.25 -4.37
CA THR A 33 -4.81 -5.39 -5.83
C THR A 33 -3.36 -5.51 -6.24
N THR A 34 -2.91 -6.74 -6.45
CA THR A 34 -1.61 -7.02 -7.03
C THR A 34 -1.63 -6.46 -8.45
N ALA A 35 -1.29 -5.19 -8.59
CA ALA A 35 -1.07 -4.58 -9.88
C ALA A 35 -0.06 -5.46 -10.64
N PRO A 36 -0.23 -5.68 -11.96
CA PRO A 36 0.70 -6.48 -12.70
C PRO A 36 2.11 -5.91 -12.56
N VAL A 37 3.09 -6.77 -12.30
CA VAL A 37 4.50 -6.40 -12.08
C VAL A 37 5.06 -5.57 -13.25
N ILE A 38 4.52 -5.80 -14.45
CA ILE A 38 4.83 -5.06 -15.68
C ILE A 38 3.52 -4.43 -16.16
N SER A 39 3.51 -3.13 -16.40
CA SER A 39 2.34 -2.45 -16.90
C SER A 39 1.94 -2.97 -18.29
N ALA A 40 0.63 -2.91 -18.61
CA ALA A 40 0.12 -3.30 -19.92
C ALA A 40 0.78 -2.48 -21.06
N GLN A 41 1.13 -1.23 -20.77
CA GLN A 41 1.81 -0.35 -21.74
C GLN A 41 3.20 -0.90 -22.08
N ILE A 42 4.01 -1.29 -21.09
CA ILE A 42 5.32 -1.89 -21.32
C ILE A 42 5.18 -3.25 -22.02
N ALA A 43 4.24 -4.08 -21.62
CA ALA A 43 4.00 -5.39 -22.22
C ALA A 43 3.61 -5.28 -23.71
N ALA A 44 2.95 -4.21 -24.13
CA ALA A 44 2.57 -3.95 -25.51
C ALA A 44 3.71 -3.47 -26.42
N MET A 45 4.84 -3.01 -25.86
CA MET A 45 5.99 -2.52 -26.64
C MET A 45 6.63 -3.64 -27.48
N SER A 46 7.19 -3.27 -28.63
CA SER A 46 7.97 -4.20 -29.46
C SER A 46 9.31 -4.55 -28.79
N VAL A 47 9.97 -5.60 -29.28
CA VAL A 47 11.29 -6.00 -28.81
C VAL A 47 12.31 -4.88 -28.95
N ASP A 48 12.31 -4.18 -30.09
CA ASP A 48 13.27 -3.09 -30.33
C ASP A 48 13.00 -1.89 -29.44
N GLN A 49 11.71 -1.51 -29.25
CA GLN A 49 11.32 -0.46 -28.31
C GLN A 49 11.74 -0.80 -26.86
N LEU A 50 11.54 -2.04 -26.43
CA LEU A 50 11.96 -2.47 -25.10
C LEU A 50 13.48 -2.42 -24.92
N ARG A 51 14.25 -2.83 -25.93
CA ARG A 51 15.72 -2.74 -25.90
C ARG A 51 16.23 -1.32 -25.81
N GLU A 52 15.66 -0.43 -26.61
CA GLU A 52 16.00 0.99 -26.58
C GLU A 52 15.63 1.62 -25.24
N ALA A 53 14.40 1.41 -24.77
CA ALA A 53 13.94 1.92 -23.48
C ALA A 53 14.77 1.38 -22.29
N ALA A 54 15.14 0.12 -22.31
CA ALA A 54 15.98 -0.48 -21.26
C ALA A 54 17.38 0.16 -21.21
N ARG A 55 18.01 0.35 -22.38
CA ARG A 55 19.33 1.01 -22.49
C ARG A 55 19.26 2.48 -22.03
N ALA A 56 18.25 3.21 -22.48
CA ALA A 56 18.03 4.58 -22.07
C ALA A 56 17.82 4.68 -20.57
N ALA A 57 16.98 3.81 -19.99
CA ALA A 57 16.75 3.77 -18.56
C ALA A 57 18.02 3.47 -17.75
N GLN A 58 18.86 2.54 -18.22
CA GLN A 58 20.15 2.28 -17.57
C GLN A 58 21.10 3.49 -17.67
N GLY A 59 21.21 4.12 -18.83
CA GLY A 59 22.03 5.31 -19.02
C GLY A 59 21.62 6.48 -18.13
N GLU A 60 20.33 6.59 -17.83
CA GLU A 60 19.74 7.59 -16.94
C GLU A 60 19.66 7.13 -15.47
N GLN A 61 20.26 5.99 -15.13
CA GLN A 61 20.26 5.38 -13.79
C GLN A 61 18.86 5.06 -13.24
N ARG A 62 17.88 4.90 -14.10
CA ARG A 62 16.53 4.42 -13.76
C ARG A 62 16.49 2.90 -13.70
N MET A 63 17.21 2.32 -12.74
CA MET A 63 17.43 0.86 -12.65
C MET A 63 16.15 0.10 -12.32
N TYR A 64 15.40 0.56 -11.31
CA TYR A 64 14.20 -0.08 -10.76
C TYR A 64 13.04 0.91 -10.51
N ALA A 65 13.29 2.21 -10.65
CA ALA A 65 12.32 3.29 -10.43
C ALA A 65 12.48 4.37 -11.53
N PRO A 66 11.43 5.15 -11.78
CA PRO A 66 10.06 5.04 -11.25
C PRO A 66 9.30 3.82 -11.80
N ALA A 67 8.21 3.42 -11.13
CA ALA A 67 7.33 2.38 -11.62
C ALA A 67 6.83 2.69 -13.04
N GLY A 68 6.82 1.70 -13.93
CA GLY A 68 6.39 1.85 -15.32
C GLY A 68 7.42 2.51 -16.25
N ASN A 69 8.62 2.88 -15.74
CA ASN A 69 9.64 3.53 -16.56
C ASN A 69 11.05 3.28 -16.03
N ASN A 70 11.47 2.03 -15.96
CA ASN A 70 12.79 1.62 -15.47
C ASN A 70 13.34 0.40 -16.21
N ALA A 71 14.66 0.24 -16.12
CA ALA A 71 15.37 -0.81 -16.83
C ALA A 71 14.89 -2.21 -16.48
N MET A 72 14.61 -2.48 -15.19
CA MET A 72 14.22 -3.81 -14.73
C MET A 72 12.88 -4.24 -15.34
N GLU A 73 11.87 -3.36 -15.37
CA GLU A 73 10.59 -3.65 -16.00
C GLU A 73 10.70 -3.87 -17.51
N TYR A 74 11.51 -3.05 -18.20
CA TYR A 74 11.75 -3.23 -19.63
C TYR A 74 12.46 -4.54 -19.95
N TYR A 75 13.49 -4.93 -19.19
CA TYR A 75 14.16 -6.20 -19.37
C TYR A 75 13.28 -7.41 -19.02
N LEU A 76 12.42 -7.30 -18.00
CA LEU A 76 11.45 -8.34 -17.68
C LEU A 76 10.46 -8.55 -18.84
N ALA A 77 9.92 -7.46 -19.41
CA ALA A 77 9.04 -7.54 -20.58
C ALA A 77 9.78 -8.10 -21.81
N LEU A 78 11.04 -7.74 -21.98
CA LEU A 78 11.89 -8.25 -23.05
C LEU A 78 12.14 -9.76 -22.89
N ARG A 79 12.41 -10.23 -21.67
CA ARG A 79 12.55 -11.66 -21.37
C ARG A 79 11.25 -12.43 -21.64
N ASP A 80 10.08 -11.86 -21.32
CA ASP A 80 8.80 -12.51 -21.63
C ASP A 80 8.61 -12.72 -23.15
N LYS A 81 9.19 -11.86 -23.99
CA LYS A 81 9.16 -11.99 -25.46
C LYS A 81 10.33 -12.82 -26.03
N GLN A 82 11.47 -12.79 -25.36
CA GLN A 82 12.70 -13.47 -25.77
C GLN A 82 13.35 -14.21 -24.60
N PRO A 83 12.78 -15.34 -24.16
CA PRO A 83 13.20 -16.02 -22.93
C PRO A 83 14.62 -16.58 -22.95
N ASN A 84 15.19 -16.79 -24.13
CA ASN A 84 16.54 -17.37 -24.30
C ASN A 84 17.63 -16.30 -24.56
N ASP A 85 17.33 -15.01 -24.41
CA ASP A 85 18.32 -13.95 -24.59
C ASP A 85 19.24 -13.86 -23.36
N ALA A 86 20.47 -14.37 -23.50
CA ALA A 86 21.46 -14.40 -22.43
C ALA A 86 21.85 -12.98 -21.96
N ALA A 87 21.86 -12.00 -22.84
CA ALA A 87 22.18 -10.62 -22.47
C ALA A 87 21.09 -10.00 -21.58
N VAL A 88 19.82 -10.32 -21.85
CA VAL A 88 18.69 -9.91 -21.00
C VAL A 88 18.76 -10.58 -19.64
N ALA A 89 19.07 -11.88 -19.59
CA ALA A 89 19.24 -12.61 -18.34
C ALA A 89 20.37 -12.02 -17.48
N SER A 90 21.52 -11.72 -18.09
CA SER A 90 22.64 -11.06 -17.41
C SER A 90 22.25 -9.68 -16.87
N ALA A 91 21.62 -8.85 -17.69
CA ALA A 91 21.19 -7.51 -17.27
C ALA A 91 20.23 -7.55 -16.07
N LEU A 92 19.28 -8.49 -16.06
CA LEU A 92 18.37 -8.69 -14.94
C LEU A 92 19.12 -9.12 -13.67
N THR A 93 20.12 -10.01 -13.79
CA THR A 93 20.96 -10.42 -12.67
C THR A 93 21.73 -9.24 -12.09
N ASP A 94 22.29 -8.38 -12.94
CA ASP A 94 23.06 -7.20 -12.55
C ASP A 94 22.18 -6.14 -11.87
N LEU A 95 20.88 -6.09 -12.16
CA LEU A 95 19.92 -5.17 -11.56
C LEU A 95 19.39 -5.62 -10.18
N MET A 96 19.45 -6.91 -9.87
CA MET A 96 18.94 -7.48 -8.63
C MET A 96 19.47 -6.81 -7.35
N PRO A 97 20.78 -6.53 -7.20
CA PRO A 97 21.31 -5.88 -6.02
C PRO A 97 20.73 -4.48 -5.78
N TYR A 98 20.48 -3.72 -6.85
CA TYR A 98 19.91 -2.38 -6.75
C TYR A 98 18.46 -2.43 -6.24
N ALA A 99 17.66 -3.35 -6.76
CA ALA A 99 16.27 -3.56 -6.32
C ALA A 99 16.22 -4.06 -4.86
N LEU A 100 17.15 -4.92 -4.45
CA LEU A 100 17.26 -5.41 -3.07
C LEU A 100 17.53 -4.26 -2.10
N ILE A 101 18.57 -3.48 -2.34
CA ILE A 101 18.94 -2.35 -1.48
C ILE A 101 17.78 -1.34 -1.40
N ALA A 102 17.15 -1.04 -2.54
CA ALA A 102 16.03 -0.12 -2.58
C ALA A 102 14.83 -0.64 -1.81
N SER A 103 14.54 -1.94 -1.89
CA SER A 103 13.46 -2.57 -1.12
C SER A 103 13.72 -2.51 0.38
N GLU A 104 14.94 -2.82 0.84
CA GLU A 104 15.34 -2.68 2.24
C GLU A 104 15.22 -1.23 2.74
N GLN A 105 15.62 -0.27 1.92
CA GLN A 105 15.47 1.16 2.24
C GLN A 105 14.00 1.59 2.31
N SER A 106 13.14 1.05 1.44
CA SER A 106 11.71 1.33 1.44
C SER A 106 11.04 0.77 2.70
N ILE A 107 11.41 -0.45 3.12
CA ILE A 107 10.98 -1.02 4.41
C ILE A 107 11.38 -0.11 5.58
N ALA A 108 12.62 0.35 5.59
CA ALA A 108 13.13 1.20 6.68
C ALA A 108 12.42 2.56 6.79
N ARG A 109 11.80 3.03 5.69
CA ARG A 109 11.00 4.26 5.65
C ARG A 109 9.49 4.03 5.80
N ASP A 110 9.06 2.81 6.12
CA ASP A 110 7.67 2.37 6.16
C ASP A 110 6.93 2.51 4.80
N ASP A 111 7.68 2.62 3.67
CA ASP A 111 7.13 2.64 2.30
C ASP A 111 6.92 1.20 1.80
N PHE A 112 5.91 0.55 2.38
CA PHE A 112 5.64 -0.86 2.10
C PHE A 112 5.09 -1.11 0.70
N ALA A 113 4.46 -0.11 0.09
CA ALA A 113 3.95 -0.23 -1.28
C ALA A 113 5.11 -0.38 -2.27
N GLU A 114 6.12 0.48 -2.17
CA GLU A 114 7.32 0.40 -3.00
C GLU A 114 8.15 -0.85 -2.69
N ALA A 115 8.30 -1.20 -1.40
CA ALA A 115 8.99 -2.43 -1.01
C ALA A 115 8.36 -3.69 -1.61
N GLN A 116 7.02 -3.79 -1.62
CA GLN A 116 6.28 -4.89 -2.23
C GLN A 116 6.42 -4.91 -3.75
N ARG A 117 6.40 -3.75 -4.40
CA ARG A 117 6.61 -3.64 -5.85
C ARG A 117 8.00 -4.15 -6.23
N LEU A 118 9.03 -3.70 -5.52
CA LEU A 118 10.42 -4.13 -5.75
C LEU A 118 10.60 -5.63 -5.46
N TYR A 119 10.00 -6.14 -4.39
CA TYR A 119 9.96 -7.58 -4.11
C TYR A 119 9.37 -8.36 -5.30
N ALA A 120 8.25 -7.91 -5.85
CA ALA A 120 7.60 -8.57 -6.98
C ALA A 120 8.46 -8.55 -8.26
N LEU A 121 9.20 -7.46 -8.52
CA LEU A 121 10.17 -7.38 -9.62
C LEU A 121 11.30 -8.40 -9.43
N MET A 122 11.86 -8.50 -8.22
CA MET A 122 12.91 -9.46 -7.89
C MET A 122 12.41 -10.90 -8.00
N GLU A 123 11.23 -11.20 -7.45
CA GLU A 123 10.61 -12.52 -7.54
C GLU A 123 10.31 -12.92 -9.00
N LYS A 124 9.84 -11.97 -9.82
CA LYS A 124 9.66 -12.20 -11.26
C LYS A 124 11.02 -12.44 -11.95
N THR A 125 12.08 -11.77 -11.50
CA THR A 125 13.43 -11.96 -12.06
C THR A 125 13.99 -13.33 -11.74
N ASP A 126 14.02 -13.71 -10.48
CA ASP A 126 14.49 -15.01 -10.00
C ASP A 126 13.71 -15.43 -8.74
N LYS A 127 12.79 -16.38 -8.89
CA LYS A 127 11.98 -16.91 -7.78
C LYS A 127 12.81 -17.66 -6.73
N ALA A 128 14.01 -18.12 -7.09
CA ALA A 128 14.92 -18.84 -6.20
C ALA A 128 15.96 -17.92 -5.53
N ALA A 129 15.89 -16.60 -5.77
CA ALA A 129 16.86 -15.66 -5.20
C ALA A 129 16.94 -15.78 -3.67
N PRO A 130 18.13 -16.01 -3.09
CA PRO A 130 18.28 -16.27 -1.64
C PRO A 130 17.82 -15.12 -0.75
N ALA A 131 17.76 -13.90 -1.29
CA ALA A 131 17.35 -12.73 -0.56
C ALA A 131 15.82 -12.66 -0.33
N LEU A 132 15.00 -13.29 -1.19
CA LEU A 132 13.55 -13.16 -1.15
C LEU A 132 12.90 -13.60 0.17
N PRO A 133 13.24 -14.77 0.76
CA PRO A 133 12.62 -15.16 2.03
C PRO A 133 12.91 -14.17 3.16
N ARG A 134 14.15 -13.69 3.27
CA ARG A 134 14.55 -12.70 4.27
C ARG A 134 13.84 -11.37 4.07
N LEU A 135 13.75 -10.92 2.82
CA LEU A 135 13.09 -9.65 2.49
C LEU A 135 11.59 -9.70 2.79
N LYS A 136 10.93 -10.82 2.46
CA LYS A 136 9.52 -11.04 2.77
C LYS A 136 9.26 -11.02 4.27
N GLN A 137 10.13 -11.65 5.07
CA GLN A 137 10.02 -11.64 6.52
C GLN A 137 10.21 -10.22 7.06
N ALA A 138 11.26 -9.50 6.63
CA ALA A 138 11.53 -8.14 7.05
C ALA A 138 10.35 -7.18 6.75
N LEU A 139 9.72 -7.33 5.58
CA LEU A 139 8.54 -6.56 5.20
C LEU A 139 7.35 -6.85 6.15
N SER A 140 7.10 -8.12 6.44
CA SER A 140 6.03 -8.54 7.36
C SER A 140 6.24 -7.99 8.77
N ASP A 141 7.46 -8.11 9.30
CA ASP A 141 7.82 -7.67 10.65
C ASP A 141 7.72 -6.15 10.78
N ALA A 142 8.16 -5.41 9.75
CA ALA A 142 8.07 -3.96 9.74
C ALA A 142 6.61 -3.48 9.70
N GLN A 143 5.75 -4.13 8.91
CA GLN A 143 4.31 -3.83 8.87
C GLN A 143 3.65 -4.10 10.22
N ALA A 144 3.95 -5.23 10.87
CA ALA A 144 3.44 -5.56 12.19
C ALA A 144 3.89 -4.53 13.25
N THR A 145 5.16 -4.13 13.18
CA THR A 145 5.73 -3.11 14.08
C THR A 145 5.06 -1.75 13.90
N LEU A 146 4.79 -1.34 12.65
CA LEU A 146 4.05 -0.09 12.39
C LEU A 146 2.63 -0.15 12.96
N ALA A 147 1.92 -1.26 12.75
CA ALA A 147 0.57 -1.45 13.28
C ALA A 147 0.56 -1.37 14.82
N GLN A 148 1.52 -2.00 15.50
CA GLN A 148 1.66 -1.93 16.95
C GLN A 148 1.93 -0.50 17.44
N ARG A 149 2.83 0.24 16.77
CA ARG A 149 3.10 1.65 17.10
C ARG A 149 1.85 2.52 16.96
N GLN A 150 1.08 2.32 15.90
CA GLN A 150 -0.17 3.05 15.67
C GLN A 150 -1.21 2.74 16.74
N GLN A 151 -1.38 1.47 17.10
CA GLN A 151 -2.28 1.06 18.18
C GLN A 151 -1.88 1.67 19.53
N GLN A 152 -0.59 1.62 19.88
CA GLN A 152 -0.09 2.23 21.11
C GLN A 152 -0.36 3.73 21.15
N THR A 153 -0.11 4.44 20.05
CA THR A 153 -0.38 5.87 19.95
C THR A 153 -1.87 6.20 20.17
N GLN A 154 -2.78 5.35 19.66
CA GLN A 154 -4.22 5.52 19.88
C GLN A 154 -4.59 5.32 21.36
N VAL A 155 -4.06 4.26 21.99
CA VAL A 155 -4.29 4.00 23.42
C VAL A 155 -3.80 5.15 24.30
N ASP A 156 -2.60 5.66 24.02
CA ASP A 156 -2.00 6.77 24.75
C ASP A 156 -2.81 8.05 24.58
N ALA A 157 -3.31 8.33 23.37
CA ALA A 157 -4.16 9.49 23.09
C ALA A 157 -5.52 9.40 23.79
N GLU A 158 -6.12 8.21 23.87
CA GLU A 158 -7.37 7.99 24.60
C GLU A 158 -7.17 8.14 26.12
N ALA A 159 -6.08 7.59 26.66
CA ALA A 159 -5.73 7.74 28.07
C ALA A 159 -5.51 9.22 28.45
N GLU A 160 -4.83 9.97 27.60
CA GLU A 160 -4.61 11.42 27.83
C GLU A 160 -5.93 12.20 27.79
N LYS A 161 -6.82 11.92 26.84
CA LYS A 161 -8.16 12.52 26.78
C LYS A 161 -8.97 12.24 28.06
N ALA A 162 -8.94 10.98 28.53
CA ALA A 162 -9.64 10.60 29.75
C ALA A 162 -9.06 11.31 30.98
N ARG A 163 -7.74 11.49 31.04
CA ARG A 163 -7.05 12.24 32.10
C ARG A 163 -7.46 13.70 32.11
N LEU A 164 -7.46 14.34 30.96
CA LEU A 164 -7.86 15.75 30.82
C LEU A 164 -9.32 15.96 31.20
N ALA A 165 -10.23 15.08 30.79
CA ALA A 165 -11.65 15.15 31.15
C ALA A 165 -11.86 15.08 32.67
N LYS A 166 -11.13 14.19 33.36
CA LYS A 166 -11.17 14.09 34.83
C LYS A 166 -10.69 15.38 35.51
N LEU A 167 -9.59 15.93 35.03
CA LEU A 167 -9.04 17.19 35.55
C LEU A 167 -10.02 18.37 35.36
N GLU A 168 -10.70 18.43 34.23
CA GLU A 168 -11.73 19.45 34.00
C GLU A 168 -12.93 19.29 34.91
N GLU A 169 -13.37 18.06 35.17
CA GLU A 169 -14.45 17.77 36.08
C GLU A 169 -14.08 18.16 37.54
N GLU A 170 -12.87 17.80 37.98
CA GLU A 170 -12.38 18.20 39.31
C GLU A 170 -12.28 19.71 39.45
N ARG A 171 -11.81 20.43 38.42
CA ARG A 171 -11.73 21.88 38.43
C ARG A 171 -13.11 22.55 38.51
N LYS A 172 -14.11 21.99 37.81
CA LYS A 172 -15.49 22.48 37.89
C LYS A 172 -16.06 22.31 39.28
N LYS A 173 -15.87 21.15 39.92
CA LYS A 173 -16.32 20.92 41.29
C LYS A 173 -15.70 21.91 42.31
N GLN A 174 -14.39 22.21 42.15
CA GLN A 174 -13.70 23.19 42.99
C GLN A 174 -14.17 24.65 42.81
N GLN A 175 -14.85 24.97 41.72
CA GLN A 175 -15.39 26.29 41.44
C GLN A 175 -16.82 26.45 41.91
N GLU A 176 -17.53 25.35 42.15
CA GLU A 176 -18.93 25.32 42.64
C GLU A 176 -19.03 25.28 44.17
N ASP A 177 -17.94 24.91 44.91
CA ASP A 177 -17.80 24.97 46.35
C ASP A 177 -17.27 26.34 46.83
#